data_7b7bb48874092c04e284690920379135
#
_entry.id   7b7bb48874092c04e284690920379135
#
_cell.length_a   1.000
_cell.length_b   1.000
_cell.length_c   1.000
_cell.angle_alpha   90.00
_cell.angle_beta   90.00
_cell.angle_gamma   90.00
#
_symmetry.space_group_name_H-M   'P 1'
#
loop_
_entity.id
_entity.type
_entity.pdbx_description
1 polymer ?
#
loop_
_entity_poly.entity_id
_entity_poly.type
_entity_poly.pdbx_seq_one_letter_code
_entity_poly.pdbx_strand_id
1 'polypeptide(L)'
;MIRKIIHIDEEKCNGCGLCASACHEGAIDIVDGKAKLVRENFCDGFGDCLPNCPTGAISFEEREALAYDEAAVKAAQKKAAEKLMYEMHVGGGCPGSRMMELHKEDIAQDQETTQIRAHSVSRLKQWPCQIKLLPTQAPFFDGAKLLIAADCTAYAYANMHEDFMKGKITIIGCPKLDAVDYSEKLTAIIRDNDIKSVTIVRMEVPCCGGLQREAETALRNSGKFIPWQVVTISRDGKILE
;
A
#
# COMPACT_ATOMS: atom_id res chain seq x y z
N MET A 1 43.23 0.13 -6.20
CA MET A 1 43.79 -0.17 -7.55
C MET A 1 43.61 1.04 -8.44
N ILE A 2 44.59 1.26 -9.38
CA ILE A 2 44.42 2.36 -10.35
C ILE A 2 43.33 1.97 -11.33
N ARG A 3 42.30 2.83 -11.47
CA ARG A 3 41.20 2.64 -12.41
C ARG A 3 40.60 3.97 -12.88
N LYS A 4 39.89 3.93 -13.99
CA LYS A 4 39.16 5.04 -14.54
C LYS A 4 37.91 5.27 -13.66
N ILE A 5 37.70 6.51 -13.21
CA ILE A 5 36.60 6.91 -12.34
C ILE A 5 36.14 8.31 -12.74
N ILE A 6 34.92 8.69 -12.30
CA ILE A 6 34.37 10.01 -12.56
C ILE A 6 34.99 11.03 -11.60
N HIS A 7 35.40 12.18 -12.15
CA HIS A 7 35.78 13.40 -11.44
C HIS A 7 34.73 14.48 -11.70
N ILE A 8 34.32 15.20 -10.65
CA ILE A 8 33.33 16.28 -10.73
C ILE A 8 34.01 17.57 -10.26
N ASP A 9 34.08 18.53 -11.18
CA ASP A 9 34.57 19.89 -10.91
C ASP A 9 33.46 20.68 -10.20
N GLU A 10 33.61 20.89 -8.90
CA GLU A 10 32.62 21.58 -8.07
C GLU A 10 32.45 23.06 -8.45
N GLU A 11 33.47 23.71 -9.03
CA GLU A 11 33.38 25.11 -9.46
C GLU A 11 32.48 25.26 -10.68
N LYS A 12 32.52 24.31 -11.61
CA LYS A 12 31.67 24.28 -12.81
C LYS A 12 30.27 23.69 -12.52
N CYS A 13 30.12 22.93 -11.44
CA CYS A 13 28.86 22.31 -11.11
C CYS A 13 27.82 23.33 -10.63
N ASN A 14 26.63 23.36 -11.24
CA ASN A 14 25.51 24.19 -10.85
C ASN A 14 24.49 23.50 -9.94
N GLY A 15 24.73 22.22 -9.55
CA GLY A 15 23.86 21.47 -8.64
C GLY A 15 22.54 20.98 -9.24
N CYS A 16 22.39 20.93 -10.58
CA CYS A 16 21.13 20.57 -11.23
C CYS A 16 20.65 19.12 -11.00
N GLY A 17 21.51 18.21 -10.50
CA GLY A 17 21.16 16.82 -10.16
C GLY A 17 21.03 15.85 -11.33
N LEU A 18 21.17 16.29 -12.58
CA LEU A 18 20.98 15.42 -13.75
C LEU A 18 21.97 14.24 -13.79
N CYS A 19 23.21 14.48 -13.36
CA CYS A 19 24.21 13.42 -13.27
C CYS A 19 23.92 12.37 -12.18
N ALA A 20 23.36 12.80 -11.05
CA ALA A 20 22.93 11.89 -9.99
C ALA A 20 21.77 11.01 -10.46
N SER A 21 20.81 11.61 -11.18
CA SER A 21 19.68 10.87 -11.78
C SER A 21 20.09 9.91 -12.89
N ALA A 22 21.19 10.22 -13.64
CA ALA A 22 21.71 9.39 -14.70
C ALA A 22 22.71 8.31 -14.22
N CYS A 23 23.11 8.33 -12.96
CA CYS A 23 23.97 7.31 -12.38
C CYS A 23 23.14 6.11 -11.93
N HIS A 24 23.13 5.06 -12.73
CA HIS A 24 22.36 3.83 -12.47
C HIS A 24 22.80 3.12 -11.18
N GLU A 25 24.08 3.24 -10.82
CA GLU A 25 24.69 2.61 -9.64
C GLU A 25 24.50 3.44 -8.37
N GLY A 26 24.05 4.72 -8.49
CA GLY A 26 23.88 5.62 -7.36
C GLY A 26 25.16 6.04 -6.67
N ALA A 27 26.26 6.18 -7.45
CA ALA A 27 27.56 6.63 -6.95
C ALA A 27 27.62 8.13 -6.67
N ILE A 28 26.80 8.94 -7.39
CA ILE A 28 26.77 10.40 -7.32
C ILE A 28 25.57 10.87 -6.49
N ASP A 29 25.81 11.85 -5.62
CA ASP A 29 24.75 12.51 -4.83
C ASP A 29 24.95 14.03 -4.84
N ILE A 30 23.90 14.79 -4.46
CA ILE A 30 23.98 16.24 -4.28
C ILE A 30 24.26 16.53 -2.82
N VAL A 31 25.41 17.11 -2.54
CA VAL A 31 25.87 17.50 -1.20
C VAL A 31 26.20 18.98 -1.21
N ASP A 32 25.59 19.76 -0.33
CA ASP A 32 25.74 21.23 -0.26
C ASP A 32 25.46 21.95 -1.59
N GLY A 33 24.47 21.44 -2.35
CA GLY A 33 24.09 22.03 -3.63
C GLY A 33 25.04 21.71 -4.79
N LYS A 34 25.98 20.81 -4.65
CA LYS A 34 26.94 20.37 -5.66
C LYS A 34 26.90 18.86 -5.83
N ALA A 35 27.11 18.37 -7.04
CA ALA A 35 27.25 16.94 -7.28
C ALA A 35 28.60 16.46 -6.75
N LYS A 36 28.61 15.35 -6.03
CA LYS A 36 29.81 14.69 -5.51
C LYS A 36 29.76 13.18 -5.73
N LEU A 37 30.93 12.60 -6.01
CA LEU A 37 31.09 11.15 -6.04
C LEU A 37 31.21 10.64 -4.60
N VAL A 38 30.07 10.24 -4.00
CA VAL A 38 30.00 9.88 -2.57
C VAL A 38 30.31 8.40 -2.33
N ARG A 39 30.26 7.58 -3.36
CA ARG A 39 30.53 6.14 -3.27
C ARG A 39 31.41 5.69 -4.44
N GLU A 40 32.73 5.74 -4.24
CA GLU A 40 33.69 5.39 -5.28
C GLU A 40 33.53 3.93 -5.76
N ASN A 41 33.29 3.01 -4.85
CA ASN A 41 33.09 1.58 -5.17
C ASN A 41 31.77 1.29 -5.91
N PHE A 42 30.88 2.27 -6.05
CA PHE A 42 29.66 2.16 -6.85
C PHE A 42 29.84 2.68 -8.29
N CYS A 43 30.86 3.50 -8.54
CA CYS A 43 31.12 4.01 -9.87
C CYS A 43 31.75 2.89 -10.72
N ASP A 44 31.11 2.49 -11.81
CA ASP A 44 31.62 1.50 -12.77
C ASP A 44 32.65 2.06 -13.75
N GLY A 45 32.67 3.40 -13.91
CA GLY A 45 33.57 4.09 -14.84
C GLY A 45 33.07 4.13 -16.29
N PHE A 46 31.83 3.74 -16.59
CA PHE A 46 31.25 3.83 -17.93
C PHE A 46 30.96 5.27 -18.36
N GLY A 47 30.50 6.11 -17.43
CA GLY A 47 30.35 7.53 -17.67
C GLY A 47 29.01 7.97 -18.25
N ASP A 48 27.93 7.24 -18.00
CA ASP A 48 26.58 7.59 -18.41
C ASP A 48 26.11 8.94 -17.85
N CYS A 49 26.75 9.41 -16.80
CA CYS A 49 26.51 10.72 -16.20
C CYS A 49 27.10 11.89 -17.02
N LEU A 50 28.15 11.65 -17.85
CA LEU A 50 28.86 12.73 -18.59
C LEU A 50 27.95 13.49 -19.57
N PRO A 51 27.21 12.82 -20.50
CA PRO A 51 26.40 13.51 -21.49
C PRO A 51 25.24 14.29 -20.86
N ASN A 52 24.90 14.00 -19.62
CA ASN A 52 23.80 14.63 -18.89
C ASN A 52 24.22 15.90 -18.13
N CYS A 53 25.51 16.25 -18.13
CA CYS A 53 26.01 17.45 -17.45
C CYS A 53 25.95 18.68 -18.36
N PRO A 54 25.03 19.66 -18.13
CA PRO A 54 24.87 20.81 -19.00
C PRO A 54 26.03 21.80 -18.90
N THR A 55 26.83 21.74 -17.82
CA THR A 55 27.98 22.64 -17.59
C THR A 55 29.31 22.01 -17.93
N GLY A 56 29.33 20.72 -18.32
CA GLY A 56 30.57 19.99 -18.58
C GLY A 56 31.48 19.85 -17.36
N ALA A 57 30.88 19.81 -16.16
CA ALA A 57 31.63 19.69 -14.90
C ALA A 57 32.15 18.28 -14.64
N ILE A 58 31.77 17.27 -15.46
CA ILE A 58 32.10 15.88 -15.22
C ILE A 58 33.17 15.44 -16.26
N SER A 59 34.22 14.79 -15.78
CA SER A 59 35.29 14.22 -16.58
C SER A 59 35.68 12.85 -16.02
N PHE A 60 36.54 12.15 -16.80
CA PHE A 60 37.19 10.94 -16.29
C PHE A 60 38.55 11.30 -15.71
N GLU A 61 38.94 10.62 -14.65
CA GLU A 61 40.32 10.59 -14.16
C GLU A 61 40.75 9.15 -13.89
N GLU A 62 42.05 8.91 -14.02
CA GLU A 62 42.67 7.66 -13.61
C GLU A 62 43.41 7.88 -12.29
N ARG A 63 42.95 7.24 -11.25
CA ARG A 63 43.55 7.32 -9.90
C ARG A 63 43.35 6.04 -9.13
N GLU A 64 44.04 5.96 -8.03
CA GLU A 64 43.77 4.90 -7.07
C GLU A 64 42.38 5.09 -6.44
N ALA A 65 41.51 4.08 -6.61
CA ALA A 65 40.16 4.07 -6.08
C ALA A 65 39.76 2.65 -5.65
N LEU A 66 38.72 2.58 -4.83
CA LEU A 66 38.13 1.30 -4.41
C LEU A 66 37.63 0.52 -5.63
N ALA A 67 37.80 -0.79 -5.61
CA ALA A 67 37.26 -1.65 -6.66
C ALA A 67 35.73 -1.49 -6.78
N TYR A 68 35.21 -1.63 -8.00
CA TYR A 68 33.77 -1.66 -8.21
C TYR A 68 33.13 -2.86 -7.52
N ASP A 69 32.08 -2.61 -6.76
CA ASP A 69 31.37 -3.63 -5.96
C ASP A 69 29.93 -3.79 -6.47
N GLU A 70 29.77 -4.62 -7.47
CA GLU A 70 28.47 -4.93 -8.07
C GLU A 70 27.47 -5.49 -7.04
N ALA A 71 27.95 -6.27 -6.05
CA ALA A 71 27.09 -6.86 -5.03
C ALA A 71 26.52 -5.79 -4.11
N ALA A 72 27.35 -4.81 -3.71
CA ALA A 72 26.90 -3.68 -2.90
C ALA A 72 25.93 -2.77 -3.67
N VAL A 73 26.16 -2.54 -4.97
CA VAL A 73 25.26 -1.79 -5.84
C VAL A 73 23.89 -2.47 -5.92
N LYS A 74 23.85 -3.76 -6.24
CA LYS A 74 22.58 -4.53 -6.30
C LYS A 74 21.83 -4.56 -4.95
N ALA A 75 22.56 -4.69 -3.86
CA ALA A 75 21.96 -4.64 -2.52
C ALA A 75 21.37 -3.25 -2.19
N ALA A 76 22.06 -2.17 -2.59
CA ALA A 76 21.57 -0.81 -2.41
C ALA A 76 20.35 -0.52 -3.29
N GLN A 77 20.36 -0.93 -4.55
CA GLN A 77 19.21 -0.80 -5.46
C GLN A 77 17.99 -1.56 -4.95
N LYS A 78 18.19 -2.79 -4.43
CA LYS A 78 17.10 -3.57 -3.83
C LYS A 78 16.51 -2.86 -2.61
N LYS A 79 17.34 -2.35 -1.71
CA LYS A 79 16.88 -1.57 -0.54
C LYS A 79 16.17 -0.27 -0.95
N ALA A 80 16.66 0.42 -1.98
CA ALA A 80 16.03 1.62 -2.51
C ALA A 80 14.66 1.31 -3.13
N ALA A 81 14.54 0.21 -3.88
CA ALA A 81 13.29 -0.26 -4.45
C ALA A 81 12.28 -0.67 -3.35
N GLU A 82 12.72 -1.41 -2.32
CA GLU A 82 11.90 -1.77 -1.16
C GLU A 82 11.43 -0.52 -0.40
N LYS A 83 12.33 0.46 -0.19
CA LYS A 83 12.00 1.74 0.43
C LYS A 83 11.02 2.55 -0.42
N LEU A 84 11.23 2.61 -1.74
CA LEU A 84 10.33 3.29 -2.67
C LEU A 84 8.95 2.62 -2.71
N MET A 85 8.90 1.28 -2.71
CA MET A 85 7.64 0.53 -2.58
C MET A 85 6.95 0.82 -1.24
N TYR A 86 7.70 0.87 -0.14
CA TYR A 86 7.17 1.26 1.16
C TYR A 86 6.66 2.71 1.16
N GLU A 87 7.44 3.66 0.62
CA GLU A 87 7.07 5.07 0.53
C GLU A 87 5.90 5.32 -0.44
N MET A 88 5.81 4.59 -1.54
CA MET A 88 4.65 4.61 -2.45
C MET A 88 3.38 4.10 -1.76
N HIS A 89 3.50 3.15 -0.83
CA HIS A 89 2.37 2.67 -0.04
C HIS A 89 2.02 3.58 1.14
N VAL A 90 3.00 4.34 1.66
CA VAL A 90 2.84 5.19 2.87
C VAL A 90 2.73 6.69 2.55
N GLY A 91 3.27 7.17 1.44
CA GLY A 91 3.45 8.61 1.23
C GLY A 91 3.05 9.22 -0.11
N GLY A 92 2.86 8.46 -1.15
CA GLY A 92 2.70 8.99 -2.51
C GLY A 92 1.45 8.49 -3.23
N GLY A 93 0.28 9.06 -2.95
CA GLY A 93 -0.96 8.73 -3.67
C GLY A 93 -2.06 9.73 -3.34
N CYS A 94 -3.18 9.67 -4.09
CA CYS A 94 -4.39 10.38 -3.73
C CYS A 94 -4.73 10.09 -2.25
N PRO A 95 -5.11 11.09 -1.43
CA PRO A 95 -5.48 10.88 -0.02
C PRO A 95 -6.52 9.77 0.19
N GLY A 96 -7.36 9.50 -0.81
CA GLY A 96 -8.35 8.42 -0.82
C GLY A 96 -7.79 7.01 -0.92
N SER A 97 -6.54 6.84 -1.37
CA SER A 97 -5.89 5.52 -1.51
C SER A 97 -4.81 5.27 -0.46
N ARG A 98 -4.52 6.26 0.39
CA ARG A 98 -3.48 6.14 1.40
C ARG A 98 -3.90 5.17 2.49
N MET A 99 -3.09 4.15 2.73
CA MET A 99 -3.32 3.18 3.81
C MET A 99 -3.12 3.84 5.18
N MET A 100 -4.07 3.66 6.09
CA MET A 100 -3.94 4.06 7.48
C MET A 100 -4.78 3.16 8.40
N GLU A 101 -4.26 2.90 9.57
CA GLU A 101 -5.01 2.30 10.67
C GLU A 101 -5.66 3.40 11.50
N LEU A 102 -6.95 3.25 11.78
CA LEU A 102 -7.72 4.22 12.53
C LEU A 102 -7.80 3.77 14.00
N HIS A 103 -6.94 4.33 14.84
CA HIS A 103 -7.01 4.13 16.28
C HIS A 103 -8.13 5.02 16.84
N LYS A 104 -9.18 4.39 17.33
CA LYS A 104 -10.25 5.08 18.06
C LYS A 104 -10.23 4.59 19.48
N GLU A 105 -10.13 5.52 20.43
CA GLU A 105 -10.32 5.23 21.83
C GLU A 105 -11.73 4.70 22.03
N ASP A 106 -11.87 3.55 22.67
CA ASP A 106 -13.18 3.07 23.13
C ASP A 106 -13.67 4.08 24.16
N ILE A 107 -14.57 4.97 23.73
CA ILE A 107 -15.25 5.88 24.66
C ILE A 107 -16.04 4.99 25.60
N ALA A 108 -15.54 4.83 26.82
CA ALA A 108 -16.27 4.19 27.90
C ALA A 108 -17.63 4.89 28.00
N GLN A 109 -18.70 4.12 27.97
CA GLN A 109 -20.05 4.63 28.23
C GLN A 109 -20.10 5.03 29.69
N ASP A 110 -19.83 6.31 29.99
CA ASP A 110 -20.23 6.89 31.25
C ASP A 110 -21.77 6.92 31.30
N GLN A 111 -22.31 6.09 32.15
CA GLN A 111 -23.70 6.13 32.52
C GLN A 111 -23.91 7.38 33.35
N GLU A 112 -24.49 8.42 32.76
CA GLU A 112 -25.52 9.24 33.48
C GLU A 112 -26.12 10.30 32.54
N THR A 113 -27.43 10.16 32.42
CA THR A 113 -28.44 11.20 32.17
C THR A 113 -28.21 12.29 31.14
N THR A 114 -28.85 12.20 30.06
CA THR A 114 -29.85 13.13 29.44
C THR A 114 -30.07 12.70 27.99
N GLN A 115 -31.26 12.83 27.46
CA GLN A 115 -31.68 12.55 26.08
C GLN A 115 -30.81 13.32 25.05
N ILE A 116 -29.56 12.98 24.94
CA ILE A 116 -28.66 13.41 23.86
C ILE A 116 -28.71 12.29 22.84
N ARG A 117 -29.09 12.61 21.61
CA ARG A 117 -29.03 11.73 20.45
C ARG A 117 -27.70 10.98 20.50
N ALA A 118 -27.80 9.68 20.76
CA ALA A 118 -26.60 8.82 20.74
C ALA A 118 -26.00 8.93 19.33
N HIS A 119 -24.96 9.73 19.16
CA HIS A 119 -24.20 9.77 17.93
C HIS A 119 -23.53 8.40 17.79
N SER A 120 -23.96 7.62 16.80
CA SER A 120 -23.29 6.35 16.50
C SER A 120 -21.84 6.63 16.10
N VAL A 121 -20.90 6.02 16.83
CA VAL A 121 -19.46 6.16 16.57
C VAL A 121 -19.08 5.30 15.39
N SER A 122 -18.26 5.84 14.47
CA SER A 122 -17.72 5.05 13.37
C SER A 122 -16.87 3.90 13.89
N ARG A 123 -17.12 2.68 13.40
CA ARG A 123 -16.37 1.46 13.74
C ARG A 123 -15.36 1.06 12.66
N LEU A 124 -15.13 1.91 11.66
CA LEU A 124 -14.10 1.67 10.64
C LEU A 124 -12.72 1.74 11.30
N LYS A 125 -11.90 0.70 11.09
CA LYS A 125 -10.59 0.55 11.73
C LYS A 125 -9.41 0.76 10.80
N GLN A 126 -9.63 0.79 9.49
CA GLN A 126 -8.57 0.98 8.51
C GLN A 126 -9.02 1.85 7.34
N TRP A 127 -8.07 2.33 6.59
CA TRP A 127 -8.23 3.01 5.31
C TRP A 127 -7.16 2.54 4.33
N PRO A 128 -7.46 2.35 3.03
CA PRO A 128 -8.77 2.44 2.38
C PRO A 128 -9.68 1.26 2.74
N CYS A 129 -10.98 1.35 2.42
CA CYS A 129 -11.94 0.25 2.60
C CYS A 129 -12.39 -0.39 1.29
N GLN A 130 -12.23 0.27 0.15
CA GLN A 130 -12.57 -0.29 -1.17
C GLN A 130 -11.62 -1.43 -1.57
N ILE A 131 -12.18 -2.59 -1.96
CA ILE A 131 -11.40 -3.77 -2.36
C ILE A 131 -10.37 -3.42 -3.44
N LYS A 132 -10.72 -2.62 -4.44
CA LYS A 132 -9.81 -2.22 -5.52
C LYS A 132 -8.60 -1.42 -5.04
N LEU A 133 -8.74 -0.64 -3.98
CA LEU A 133 -7.71 0.27 -3.45
C LEU A 133 -6.82 -0.38 -2.39
N LEU A 134 -7.27 -1.48 -1.77
CA LEU A 134 -6.51 -2.17 -0.73
C LEU A 134 -5.28 -2.88 -1.29
N PRO A 135 -4.16 -2.92 -0.58
CA PRO A 135 -3.08 -3.87 -0.85
C PRO A 135 -3.54 -5.29 -0.51
N THR A 136 -2.90 -6.30 -1.08
CA THR A 136 -3.15 -7.70 -0.74
C THR A 136 -2.56 -8.11 0.61
N GLN A 137 -1.59 -7.36 1.12
CA GLN A 137 -0.96 -7.55 2.43
C GLN A 137 -0.90 -6.21 3.17
N ALA A 138 -1.34 -6.21 4.43
CA ALA A 138 -1.26 -5.04 5.30
C ALA A 138 -1.27 -5.47 6.77
N PRO A 139 -0.63 -4.72 7.68
CA PRO A 139 -0.57 -5.06 9.11
C PRO A 139 -1.94 -5.24 9.75
N PHE A 140 -2.96 -4.48 9.31
CA PHE A 140 -4.30 -4.56 9.86
C PHE A 140 -5.05 -5.85 9.48
N PHE A 141 -4.53 -6.65 8.54
CA PHE A 141 -5.07 -7.98 8.24
C PHE A 141 -4.58 -9.07 9.19
N ASP A 142 -3.51 -8.82 9.95
CA ASP A 142 -2.96 -9.80 10.87
C ASP A 142 -3.93 -10.05 12.05
N GLY A 143 -4.33 -11.30 12.23
CA GLY A 143 -5.32 -11.69 13.23
C GLY A 143 -6.74 -11.18 12.98
N ALA A 144 -7.03 -10.64 11.79
CA ALA A 144 -8.28 -9.95 11.52
C ALA A 144 -9.50 -10.86 11.39
N LYS A 145 -10.63 -10.37 11.89
CA LYS A 145 -11.97 -10.78 11.44
C LYS A 145 -12.33 -9.91 10.25
N LEU A 146 -12.56 -10.50 9.08
CA LEU A 146 -12.80 -9.77 7.84
C LEU A 146 -14.30 -9.60 7.59
N LEU A 147 -14.73 -8.39 7.27
CA LEU A 147 -16.04 -8.07 6.76
C LEU A 147 -15.92 -7.73 5.26
N ILE A 148 -16.56 -8.50 4.40
CA ILE A 148 -16.71 -8.23 2.97
C ILE A 148 -18.15 -7.77 2.75
N ALA A 149 -18.37 -6.48 2.47
CA ALA A 149 -19.70 -5.92 2.35
C ALA A 149 -19.95 -5.29 0.98
N ALA A 150 -21.15 -5.48 0.45
CA ALA A 150 -21.56 -4.76 -0.76
C ALA A 150 -21.74 -3.27 -0.45
N ASP A 151 -21.35 -2.38 -1.36
CA ASP A 151 -21.40 -0.91 -1.16
C ASP A 151 -22.76 -0.40 -0.66
N CYS A 152 -23.85 -0.98 -1.14
CA CYS A 152 -25.20 -0.55 -0.77
C CYS A 152 -25.61 -0.93 0.66
N THR A 153 -24.95 -1.88 1.30
CA THR A 153 -25.39 -2.44 2.59
C THR A 153 -25.35 -1.42 3.72
N ALA A 154 -24.31 -0.55 3.74
CA ALA A 154 -24.18 0.49 4.73
C ALA A 154 -25.24 1.61 4.61
N TYR A 155 -25.80 1.79 3.43
CA TYR A 155 -26.88 2.75 3.19
C TYR A 155 -28.27 2.16 3.47
N ALA A 156 -28.43 0.84 3.26
CA ALA A 156 -29.69 0.16 3.51
C ALA A 156 -29.88 -0.20 4.99
N TYR A 157 -28.83 -0.65 5.67
CA TYR A 157 -28.87 -1.13 7.04
C TYR A 157 -28.36 -0.09 8.03
N ALA A 158 -29.26 0.49 8.82
CA ALA A 158 -28.96 1.65 9.67
C ALA A 158 -27.90 1.36 10.77
N ASN A 159 -27.84 0.12 11.30
CA ASN A 159 -26.92 -0.24 12.38
C ASN A 159 -25.64 -0.94 11.91
N MET A 160 -25.20 -0.66 10.68
CA MET A 160 -24.07 -1.32 10.03
C MET A 160 -22.77 -1.28 10.86
N HIS A 161 -22.51 -0.15 11.51
CA HIS A 161 -21.29 0.03 12.31
C HIS A 161 -21.26 -0.88 13.54
N GLU A 162 -22.36 -0.99 14.29
CA GLU A 162 -22.38 -1.76 15.53
C GLU A 162 -22.49 -3.26 15.27
N ASP A 163 -23.36 -3.68 14.33
CA ASP A 163 -23.69 -5.09 14.15
C ASP A 163 -22.67 -5.81 13.25
N PHE A 164 -22.10 -5.10 12.27
CA PHE A 164 -21.22 -5.74 11.27
C PHE A 164 -19.78 -5.26 11.31
N MET A 165 -19.52 -3.95 11.45
CA MET A 165 -18.15 -3.41 11.36
C MET A 165 -17.36 -3.51 12.66
N LYS A 166 -18.03 -3.48 13.80
CA LYS A 166 -17.39 -3.53 15.12
C LYS A 166 -16.49 -4.73 15.28
N GLY A 167 -15.22 -4.49 15.57
CA GLY A 167 -14.22 -5.55 15.77
C GLY A 167 -13.75 -6.25 14.48
N LYS A 168 -14.10 -5.74 13.29
CA LYS A 168 -13.72 -6.32 12.01
C LYS A 168 -12.96 -5.33 11.14
N ILE A 169 -12.11 -5.84 10.27
CA ILE A 169 -11.54 -5.11 9.14
C ILE A 169 -12.56 -5.14 8.01
N THR A 170 -13.00 -3.96 7.56
CA THR A 170 -14.11 -3.82 6.63
C THR A 170 -13.61 -3.52 5.24
N ILE A 171 -13.94 -4.38 4.28
CA ILE A 171 -13.67 -4.15 2.87
C ILE A 171 -14.97 -4.16 2.09
N ILE A 172 -15.10 -3.22 1.15
CA ILE A 172 -16.35 -3.02 0.40
C ILE A 172 -16.12 -3.04 -1.10
N GLY A 173 -17.17 -3.35 -1.85
CA GLY A 173 -17.12 -3.31 -3.31
C GLY A 173 -18.45 -3.64 -3.97
N CYS A 174 -18.53 -3.30 -5.25
CA CYS A 174 -19.65 -3.63 -6.11
C CYS A 174 -19.16 -4.21 -7.44
N PRO A 175 -19.17 -5.54 -7.66
CA PRO A 175 -18.69 -6.15 -8.89
C PRO A 175 -19.38 -5.58 -10.14
N LYS A 176 -20.65 -5.22 -10.01
CA LYS A 176 -21.43 -4.65 -11.12
C LYS A 176 -20.94 -3.26 -11.52
N LEU A 177 -20.66 -2.36 -10.56
CA LEU A 177 -20.21 -1.00 -10.83
C LEU A 177 -18.73 -0.96 -11.19
N ASP A 178 -17.93 -1.75 -10.51
CA ASP A 178 -16.50 -1.84 -10.74
C ASP A 178 -16.13 -2.63 -12.00
N ALA A 179 -17.08 -3.40 -12.56
CA ALA A 179 -16.91 -4.28 -13.72
C ALA A 179 -15.68 -5.21 -13.58
N VAL A 180 -15.46 -5.76 -12.40
CA VAL A 180 -14.33 -6.64 -12.07
C VAL A 180 -14.80 -7.86 -11.29
N ASP A 181 -14.00 -8.93 -11.35
CA ASP A 181 -14.07 -10.09 -10.47
C ASP A 181 -13.04 -9.90 -9.35
N TYR A 182 -13.50 -9.87 -8.11
CA TYR A 182 -12.62 -9.71 -6.93
C TYR A 182 -12.01 -11.02 -6.44
N SER A 183 -12.37 -12.17 -7.00
CA SER A 183 -11.99 -13.49 -6.48
C SER A 183 -10.48 -13.68 -6.35
N GLU A 184 -9.69 -13.22 -7.32
CA GLU A 184 -8.23 -13.33 -7.28
C GLU A 184 -7.64 -12.47 -6.14
N LYS A 185 -8.06 -11.21 -6.05
CA LYS A 185 -7.57 -10.29 -5.01
C LYS A 185 -7.98 -10.71 -3.61
N LEU A 186 -9.23 -11.13 -3.44
CA LEU A 186 -9.72 -11.67 -2.17
C LEU A 186 -8.99 -12.97 -1.79
N THR A 187 -8.69 -13.83 -2.78
CA THR A 187 -7.86 -15.03 -2.55
C THR A 187 -6.50 -14.65 -1.99
N ALA A 188 -5.82 -13.69 -2.58
CA ALA A 188 -4.51 -13.22 -2.11
C ALA A 188 -4.60 -12.64 -0.69
N ILE A 189 -5.60 -11.78 -0.41
CA ILE A 189 -5.83 -11.22 0.93
C ILE A 189 -6.03 -12.34 1.96
N ILE A 190 -6.88 -13.32 1.67
CA ILE A 190 -7.20 -14.40 2.62
C ILE A 190 -6.01 -15.36 2.78
N ARG A 191 -5.33 -15.71 1.68
CA ARG A 191 -4.21 -16.66 1.69
C ARG A 191 -2.98 -16.09 2.40
N ASP A 192 -2.64 -14.84 2.10
CA ASP A 192 -1.33 -14.27 2.45
C ASP A 192 -1.34 -13.54 3.82
N ASN A 193 -2.50 -13.46 4.50
CA ASN A 193 -2.63 -12.84 5.83
C ASN A 193 -3.29 -13.78 6.83
N ASP A 194 -3.14 -13.52 8.13
CA ASP A 194 -3.76 -14.32 9.22
C ASP A 194 -5.22 -13.90 9.46
N ILE A 195 -6.12 -14.30 8.55
CA ILE A 195 -7.56 -14.02 8.68
C ILE A 195 -8.23 -15.07 9.59
N LYS A 196 -8.90 -14.63 10.64
CA LYS A 196 -9.56 -15.50 11.64
C LYS A 196 -10.98 -15.90 11.25
N SER A 197 -11.73 -15.03 10.59
CA SER A 197 -13.09 -15.31 10.13
C SER A 197 -13.48 -14.33 9.00
N VAL A 198 -14.47 -14.73 8.20
CA VAL A 198 -15.03 -13.91 7.12
C VAL A 198 -16.54 -13.77 7.30
N THR A 199 -17.04 -12.53 7.29
CA THR A 199 -18.47 -12.22 7.22
C THR A 199 -18.73 -11.54 5.88
N ILE A 200 -19.63 -12.10 5.08
CA ILE A 200 -20.06 -11.54 3.79
C ILE A 200 -21.42 -10.90 4.01
N VAL A 201 -21.55 -9.59 3.75
CA VAL A 201 -22.83 -8.88 3.84
C VAL A 201 -23.23 -8.38 2.45
N ARG A 202 -24.40 -8.79 1.99
CA ARG A 202 -24.88 -8.47 0.65
C ARG A 202 -26.34 -7.98 0.68
N MET A 203 -26.75 -7.32 -0.39
CA MET A 203 -28.15 -7.02 -0.62
C MET A 203 -28.89 -8.23 -1.22
N GLU A 204 -30.20 -8.30 -1.04
CA GLU A 204 -31.09 -9.31 -1.64
C GLU A 204 -31.09 -9.32 -3.17
N VAL A 205 -30.64 -8.23 -3.80
CA VAL A 205 -30.67 -8.03 -5.24
C VAL A 205 -29.69 -8.95 -5.98
N PRO A 206 -30.04 -9.43 -7.19
CA PRO A 206 -29.24 -10.43 -7.91
C PRO A 206 -27.79 -10.00 -8.19
N CYS A 207 -27.52 -8.70 -8.42
CA CYS A 207 -26.19 -8.20 -8.70
C CYS A 207 -25.21 -8.42 -7.52
N CYS A 208 -25.69 -8.44 -6.26
CA CYS A 208 -24.86 -8.74 -5.09
C CYS A 208 -24.51 -10.23 -4.94
N GLY A 209 -25.18 -11.12 -5.68
CA GLY A 209 -24.78 -12.52 -5.77
C GLY A 209 -23.40 -12.73 -6.39
N GLY A 210 -22.91 -11.76 -7.19
CA GLY A 210 -21.53 -11.73 -7.69
C GLY A 210 -20.52 -11.66 -6.55
N LEU A 211 -20.62 -10.66 -5.69
CA LEU A 211 -19.71 -10.47 -4.54
C LEU A 211 -19.65 -11.72 -3.63
N GLN A 212 -20.81 -12.33 -3.37
CA GLN A 212 -20.88 -13.57 -2.59
C GLN A 212 -20.08 -14.70 -3.27
N ARG A 213 -20.34 -14.96 -4.56
CA ARG A 213 -19.64 -16.04 -5.31
C ARG A 213 -18.15 -15.80 -5.37
N GLU A 214 -17.71 -14.57 -5.55
CA GLU A 214 -16.30 -14.18 -5.61
C GLU A 214 -15.62 -14.39 -4.25
N ALA A 215 -16.27 -14.01 -3.15
CA ALA A 215 -15.78 -14.24 -1.80
C ALA A 215 -15.71 -15.74 -1.44
N GLU A 216 -16.75 -16.53 -1.80
CA GLU A 216 -16.75 -17.98 -1.61
C GLU A 216 -15.67 -18.67 -2.46
N THR A 217 -15.44 -18.19 -3.69
CA THR A 217 -14.36 -18.67 -4.55
C THR A 217 -13.01 -18.37 -3.94
N ALA A 218 -12.83 -17.17 -3.40
CA ALA A 218 -11.61 -16.77 -2.72
C ALA A 218 -11.32 -17.62 -1.47
N LEU A 219 -12.34 -17.91 -0.66
CA LEU A 219 -12.21 -18.80 0.49
C LEU A 219 -11.72 -20.20 0.08
N ARG A 220 -12.32 -20.76 -0.98
CA ARG A 220 -11.91 -22.09 -1.51
C ARG A 220 -10.47 -22.06 -2.03
N ASN A 221 -10.14 -21.05 -2.83
CA ASN A 221 -8.83 -20.94 -3.49
C ASN A 221 -7.69 -20.55 -2.52
N SER A 222 -8.01 -19.97 -1.35
CA SER A 222 -7.02 -19.64 -0.34
C SER A 222 -6.31 -20.85 0.27
N GLY A 223 -6.92 -22.04 0.17
CA GLY A 223 -6.42 -23.26 0.80
C GLY A 223 -6.52 -23.28 2.33
N LYS A 224 -7.15 -22.27 2.94
CA LYS A 224 -7.31 -22.16 4.39
C LYS A 224 -8.72 -22.60 4.84
N PHE A 225 -8.79 -23.24 5.99
CA PHE A 225 -10.06 -23.55 6.64
C PHE A 225 -10.42 -22.41 7.60
N ILE A 226 -11.25 -21.48 7.14
CA ILE A 226 -11.64 -20.25 7.87
C ILE A 226 -13.15 -20.28 8.06
N PRO A 227 -13.68 -20.06 9.29
CA PRO A 227 -15.11 -19.94 9.51
C PRO A 227 -15.66 -18.70 8.78
N TRP A 228 -16.78 -18.87 8.09
CA TRP A 228 -17.40 -17.80 7.34
C TRP A 228 -18.92 -17.88 7.38
N GLN A 229 -19.59 -16.75 7.14
CA GLN A 229 -21.05 -16.64 7.05
C GLN A 229 -21.46 -15.60 6.01
N VAL A 230 -22.67 -15.75 5.48
CA VAL A 230 -23.33 -14.78 4.60
C VAL A 230 -24.53 -14.21 5.32
N VAL A 231 -24.67 -12.89 5.24
CA VAL A 231 -25.86 -12.18 5.73
C VAL A 231 -26.45 -11.39 4.56
N THR A 232 -27.74 -11.57 4.33
CA THR A 232 -28.46 -10.86 3.27
C THR A 232 -29.31 -9.75 3.90
N ILE A 233 -29.19 -8.55 3.33
CA ILE A 233 -29.96 -7.36 3.74
C ILE A 233 -30.99 -7.05 2.63
N SER A 234 -32.21 -6.83 3.04
CA SER A 234 -33.29 -6.41 2.14
C SER A 234 -33.15 -4.93 1.79
N ARG A 235 -33.83 -4.48 0.73
CA ARG A 235 -33.84 -3.07 0.31
C ARG A 235 -34.45 -2.12 1.33
N ASP A 236 -35.31 -2.62 2.21
CA ASP A 236 -35.91 -1.88 3.34
C ASP A 236 -35.09 -1.97 4.64
N GLY A 237 -33.86 -2.52 4.56
CA GLY A 237 -32.90 -2.51 5.66
C GLY A 237 -33.12 -3.58 6.73
N LYS A 238 -33.74 -4.71 6.40
CA LYS A 238 -33.88 -5.84 7.32
C LYS A 238 -32.87 -6.93 7.01
N ILE A 239 -32.42 -7.65 8.03
CA ILE A 239 -31.65 -8.86 7.85
C ILE A 239 -32.62 -9.98 7.44
N LEU A 240 -32.31 -10.63 6.33
CA LEU A 240 -33.02 -11.82 5.85
C LEU A 240 -32.28 -13.06 6.34
N GLU A 241 -33.02 -14.04 6.81
CA GLU A 241 -32.51 -15.35 7.22
C GLU A 241 -32.09 -16.20 5.99
#